data_70bca62744a513f4e92399969b009ec6
#
_entry.id   70bca62744a513f4e92399969b009ec6
#
_cell.length_a   1.000
_cell.length_b   1.000
_cell.length_c   1.000
_cell.angle_alpha   90.00
_cell.angle_beta   90.00
_cell.angle_gamma   90.00
#
_symmetry.space_group_name_H-M   'P 1'
#
loop_
_entity.id
_entity.type
_entity.pdbx_description
1 polymer ?
#
loop_
_entity_poly.entity_id
_entity_poly.type
_entity_poly.pdbx_seq_one_letter_code
_entity_poly.pdbx_strand_id
1 'polypeptide(L)'
;KRVLVSRKMLRRLTMKALQKVSKFLSDYTSIVVIAIAVVTFLVPNLMAWVNQMLFVDPVSNKFTCQSIIIGIIMFSMGLTLTTQDFKILAQRPFDICVGAIAQYLIMPFLAFGISKALNLPDGIALGLILVGCCPGGVSSNIMSYLCGGDVAFSVGMTTVSTLLSPFMTPLLVSFLASGTHVSIKALPMFVSIIETVIFPVAVGFLLNYLLGKKKAFAEAQKVMPGIAVLGLAFVVGGVVSSQGSKFFTSGAVIFAAVLLHNGLGYLLGYGAGRLVGMNTAKKRTISIEVGMQNAGLATNLATTTAQFASTPESAIICAVSCTWHSISGTLLAGAFALKDKMAAKKAEEAVETKTA
;
A
#
# COMPACT_ATOMS: atom_id res chain seq x y z
N LYS A 1 -23.45 -6.46 -40.81
CA LYS A 1 -22.61 -5.26 -40.53
C LYS A 1 -23.20 -4.38 -39.40
N ARG A 2 -24.51 -4.02 -39.38
CA ARG A 2 -25.14 -3.19 -38.32
C ARG A 2 -25.01 -3.79 -36.91
N VAL A 3 -25.22 -5.11 -36.75
CA VAL A 3 -25.09 -5.81 -35.44
C VAL A 3 -23.64 -5.78 -34.92
N LEU A 4 -22.65 -5.90 -35.76
CA LEU A 4 -21.22 -5.83 -35.39
C LEU A 4 -20.80 -4.41 -34.98
N VAL A 5 -21.34 -3.38 -35.65
CA VAL A 5 -21.11 -1.97 -35.29
C VAL A 5 -21.75 -1.67 -33.93
N SER A 6 -22.98 -2.14 -33.69
CA SER A 6 -23.68 -1.99 -32.40
C SER A 6 -22.92 -2.65 -31.24
N ARG A 7 -22.42 -3.89 -31.42
CA ARG A 7 -21.60 -4.62 -30.43
C ARG A 7 -20.28 -3.89 -30.11
N LYS A 8 -19.58 -3.34 -31.10
CA LYS A 8 -18.37 -2.55 -30.89
C LYS A 8 -18.64 -1.26 -30.12
N MET A 9 -19.75 -0.58 -30.46
CA MET A 9 -20.16 0.64 -29.79
C MET A 9 -20.57 0.37 -28.33
N LEU A 10 -21.32 -0.69 -28.06
CA LEU A 10 -21.72 -1.11 -26.72
C LEU A 10 -20.48 -1.44 -25.86
N ARG A 11 -19.52 -2.23 -26.39
CA ARG A 11 -18.26 -2.53 -25.68
C ARG A 11 -17.46 -1.27 -25.34
N ARG A 12 -17.39 -0.29 -26.24
CA ARG A 12 -16.72 0.99 -25.97
C ARG A 12 -17.41 1.80 -24.89
N LEU A 13 -18.75 1.86 -24.87
CA LEU A 13 -19.52 2.56 -23.86
C LEU A 13 -19.36 1.89 -22.48
N THR A 14 -19.46 0.56 -22.42
CA THR A 14 -19.24 -0.21 -21.20
C THR A 14 -17.82 0.00 -20.63
N MET A 15 -16.77 -0.04 -21.49
CA MET A 15 -15.40 0.19 -21.06
C MET A 15 -15.20 1.62 -20.51
N LYS A 16 -15.74 2.64 -21.17
CA LYS A 16 -15.69 4.01 -20.67
C LYS A 16 -16.42 4.19 -19.33
N ALA A 17 -17.56 3.52 -19.15
CA ALA A 17 -18.28 3.52 -17.87
C ALA A 17 -17.44 2.87 -16.76
N LEU A 18 -16.83 1.70 -17.00
CA LEU A 18 -15.94 1.03 -16.06
C LEU A 18 -14.73 1.90 -15.69
N GLN A 19 -14.12 2.58 -16.65
CA GLN A 19 -13.00 3.49 -16.39
C GLN A 19 -13.41 4.70 -15.54
N LYS A 20 -14.61 5.26 -15.78
CA LYS A 20 -15.14 6.35 -14.92
C LYS A 20 -15.39 5.88 -13.49
N VAL A 21 -15.96 4.69 -13.32
CA VAL A 21 -16.17 4.08 -12.00
C VAL A 21 -14.83 3.81 -11.33
N SER A 22 -13.86 3.22 -12.05
CA SER A 22 -12.51 2.97 -11.53
C SER A 22 -11.84 4.26 -11.08
N LYS A 23 -11.92 5.32 -11.88
CA LYS A 23 -11.38 6.63 -11.52
C LYS A 23 -12.06 7.18 -10.26
N PHE A 24 -13.38 7.14 -10.19
CA PHE A 24 -14.13 7.57 -8.99
C PHE A 24 -13.69 6.82 -7.75
N LEU A 25 -13.58 5.48 -7.82
CA LEU A 25 -13.10 4.66 -6.70
C LEU A 25 -11.68 5.05 -6.27
N SER A 26 -10.80 5.32 -7.23
CA SER A 26 -9.41 5.72 -6.95
C SER A 26 -9.32 7.13 -6.36
N ASP A 27 -10.11 8.07 -6.87
CA ASP A 27 -10.14 9.46 -6.37
C ASP A 27 -10.70 9.52 -4.93
N TYR A 28 -11.60 8.58 -4.56
CA TYR A 28 -12.27 8.52 -3.26
C TYR A 28 -11.93 7.26 -2.45
N THR A 29 -10.71 6.72 -2.61
CA THR A 29 -10.25 5.47 -1.97
C THR A 29 -10.58 5.43 -0.47
N SER A 30 -10.23 6.47 0.29
CA SER A 30 -10.45 6.53 1.73
C SER A 30 -11.93 6.43 2.09
N ILE A 31 -12.79 7.13 1.35
CA ILE A 31 -14.25 7.11 1.58
C ILE A 31 -14.81 5.73 1.31
N VAL A 32 -14.39 5.08 0.23
CA VAL A 32 -14.83 3.72 -0.14
C VAL A 32 -14.44 2.71 0.94
N VAL A 33 -13.19 2.75 1.41
CA VAL A 33 -12.68 1.85 2.45
C VAL A 33 -13.43 2.06 3.78
N ILE A 34 -13.61 3.32 4.20
CA ILE A 34 -14.35 3.65 5.43
C ILE A 34 -15.82 3.23 5.31
N ALA A 35 -16.48 3.49 4.18
CA ALA A 35 -17.87 3.13 3.98
C ALA A 35 -18.07 1.60 4.09
N ILE A 36 -17.20 0.80 3.47
CA ILE A 36 -17.26 -0.66 3.58
C ILE A 36 -16.95 -1.11 5.01
N ALA A 37 -15.99 -0.50 5.70
CA ALA A 37 -15.69 -0.80 7.09
C ALA A 37 -16.91 -0.54 8.01
N VAL A 38 -17.58 0.62 7.86
CA VAL A 38 -18.78 0.99 8.63
C VAL A 38 -19.93 0.03 8.33
N VAL A 39 -20.21 -0.24 7.05
CA VAL A 39 -21.28 -1.17 6.66
C VAL A 39 -21.00 -2.58 7.22
N THR A 40 -19.76 -3.04 7.13
CA THR A 40 -19.37 -4.36 7.67
C THR A 40 -19.46 -4.38 9.20
N PHE A 41 -19.14 -3.28 9.87
CA PHE A 41 -19.30 -3.20 11.33
C PHE A 41 -20.77 -3.38 11.75
N LEU A 42 -21.70 -2.77 11.01
CA LEU A 42 -23.13 -2.88 11.26
C LEU A 42 -23.69 -4.27 10.85
N VAL A 43 -23.13 -4.86 9.80
CA VAL A 43 -23.56 -6.17 9.26
C VAL A 43 -22.32 -7.07 9.02
N PRO A 44 -21.74 -7.66 10.08
CA PRO A 44 -20.47 -8.41 9.99
C PRO A 44 -20.51 -9.56 8.96
N ASN A 45 -21.63 -10.24 8.82
CA ASN A 45 -21.78 -11.38 7.91
C ASN A 45 -21.58 -11.00 6.43
N LEU A 46 -21.73 -9.72 6.08
CA LEU A 46 -21.56 -9.24 4.71
C LEU A 46 -20.16 -9.52 4.14
N MET A 47 -19.13 -9.42 4.98
CA MET A 47 -17.72 -9.61 4.58
C MET A 47 -17.07 -10.85 5.19
N ALA A 48 -17.83 -11.73 5.84
CA ALA A 48 -17.31 -12.96 6.44
C ALA A 48 -16.65 -13.89 5.40
N TRP A 49 -17.14 -13.88 4.16
CA TRP A 49 -16.60 -14.67 3.05
C TRP A 49 -15.14 -14.32 2.73
N VAL A 50 -14.67 -13.10 3.01
CA VAL A 50 -13.30 -12.67 2.76
C VAL A 50 -12.30 -13.52 3.55
N ASN A 51 -12.68 -13.93 4.76
CA ASN A 51 -11.86 -14.76 5.65
C ASN A 51 -12.06 -16.27 5.41
N GLN A 52 -12.90 -16.67 4.44
CA GLN A 52 -13.13 -18.05 4.13
C GLN A 52 -11.83 -18.73 3.70
N MET A 53 -11.47 -19.80 4.40
CA MET A 53 -10.31 -20.61 4.08
C MET A 53 -10.63 -21.50 2.87
N LEU A 54 -9.71 -21.53 1.91
CA LEU A 54 -9.81 -22.36 0.71
C LEU A 54 -8.97 -23.63 0.85
N PHE A 55 -7.72 -23.48 1.29
CA PHE A 55 -6.81 -24.59 1.60
C PHE A 55 -5.72 -24.14 2.56
N VAL A 56 -4.91 -25.07 3.03
CA VAL A 56 -3.69 -24.82 3.83
C VAL A 56 -2.51 -25.23 2.97
N ASP A 57 -1.49 -24.34 2.91
CA ASP A 57 -0.26 -24.60 2.17
C ASP A 57 0.68 -25.58 2.92
N PRO A 58 1.77 -26.08 2.28
CA PRO A 58 2.70 -27.00 2.92
C PRO A 58 3.43 -26.45 4.15
N VAL A 59 3.46 -25.11 4.34
CA VAL A 59 4.09 -24.45 5.51
C VAL A 59 3.04 -24.00 6.54
N SER A 60 1.83 -24.53 6.47
CA SER A 60 0.72 -24.30 7.40
C SER A 60 0.11 -22.90 7.34
N ASN A 61 0.30 -22.13 6.26
CA ASN A 61 -0.47 -20.90 6.06
C ASN A 61 -1.88 -21.22 5.54
N LYS A 62 -2.84 -20.40 5.95
CA LYS A 62 -4.21 -20.47 5.45
C LYS A 62 -4.29 -19.65 4.15
N PHE A 63 -4.58 -20.30 3.03
CA PHE A 63 -4.91 -19.59 1.80
C PHE A 63 -6.40 -19.28 1.80
N THR A 64 -6.76 -18.00 1.83
CA THR A 64 -8.14 -17.53 2.00
C THR A 64 -8.61 -16.72 0.79
N CYS A 65 -9.90 -16.38 0.73
CA CYS A 65 -10.38 -15.41 -0.25
C CYS A 65 -9.65 -14.07 -0.15
N GLN A 66 -9.21 -13.65 1.05
CA GLN A 66 -8.37 -12.47 1.23
C GLN A 66 -7.03 -12.60 0.51
N SER A 67 -6.40 -13.78 0.52
CA SER A 67 -5.15 -14.03 -0.21
C SER A 67 -5.31 -13.83 -1.73
N ILE A 68 -6.44 -14.28 -2.28
CA ILE A 68 -6.78 -14.04 -3.69
C ILE A 68 -6.96 -12.53 -3.95
N ILE A 69 -7.67 -11.83 -3.07
CA ILE A 69 -7.92 -10.39 -3.21
C ILE A 69 -6.58 -9.62 -3.23
N ILE A 70 -5.67 -9.93 -2.30
CA ILE A 70 -4.32 -9.34 -2.29
C ILE A 70 -3.58 -9.70 -3.59
N GLY A 71 -3.65 -10.95 -4.04
CA GLY A 71 -3.08 -11.37 -5.33
C GLY A 71 -3.61 -10.54 -6.51
N ILE A 72 -4.90 -10.24 -6.55
CA ILE A 72 -5.50 -9.37 -7.59
C ILE A 72 -4.98 -7.93 -7.49
N ILE A 73 -4.83 -7.40 -6.29
CA ILE A 73 -4.24 -6.06 -6.08
C ILE A 73 -2.79 -6.04 -6.58
N MET A 74 -2.00 -7.04 -6.23
CA MET A 74 -0.59 -7.15 -6.63
C MET A 74 -0.44 -7.43 -8.13
N PHE A 75 -1.31 -8.24 -8.71
CA PHE A 75 -1.41 -8.43 -10.15
C PHE A 75 -1.71 -7.12 -10.88
N SER A 76 -2.62 -6.31 -10.36
CA SER A 76 -2.94 -4.98 -10.89
C SER A 76 -1.69 -4.07 -10.91
N MET A 77 -0.87 -4.13 -9.85
CA MET A 77 0.42 -3.44 -9.77
C MET A 77 1.36 -3.96 -10.88
N GLY A 78 1.50 -5.28 -10.99
CA GLY A 78 2.34 -5.90 -12.03
C GLY A 78 1.95 -5.47 -13.45
N LEU A 79 0.65 -5.32 -13.73
CA LEU A 79 0.15 -4.83 -15.02
C LEU A 79 0.61 -3.40 -15.36
N THR A 80 0.97 -2.59 -14.38
CA THR A 80 1.46 -1.21 -14.61
C THR A 80 2.97 -1.14 -14.79
N LEU A 81 3.73 -2.16 -14.38
CA LEU A 81 5.18 -2.21 -14.51
C LEU A 81 5.60 -2.41 -15.98
N THR A 82 6.62 -1.66 -16.40
CA THR A 82 7.18 -1.71 -17.75
C THR A 82 8.68 -2.01 -17.73
N THR A 83 9.23 -2.47 -18.86
CA THR A 83 10.69 -2.64 -18.99
C THR A 83 11.46 -1.32 -18.85
N GLN A 84 10.80 -0.19 -19.11
CA GLN A 84 11.40 1.14 -18.91
C GLN A 84 11.63 1.44 -17.42
N ASP A 85 10.72 0.99 -16.54
CA ASP A 85 10.89 1.18 -15.10
C ASP A 85 12.14 0.48 -14.59
N PHE A 86 12.41 -0.75 -15.08
CA PHE A 86 13.65 -1.47 -14.75
C PHE A 86 14.91 -0.78 -15.29
N LYS A 87 14.84 -0.14 -16.46
CA LYS A 87 15.96 0.66 -16.98
C LYS A 87 16.23 1.89 -16.10
N ILE A 88 15.18 2.55 -15.62
CA ILE A 88 15.29 3.69 -14.70
C ILE A 88 15.94 3.25 -13.38
N LEU A 89 15.56 2.07 -12.85
CA LEU A 89 16.21 1.48 -11.68
C LEU A 89 17.73 1.35 -11.88
N ALA A 90 18.13 0.79 -13.03
CA ALA A 90 19.55 0.60 -13.36
C ALA A 90 20.30 1.93 -13.58
N GLN A 91 19.61 2.99 -14.01
CA GLN A 91 20.21 4.32 -14.25
C GLN A 91 20.32 5.19 -12.99
N ARG A 92 19.56 4.86 -11.92
CA ARG A 92 19.51 5.64 -10.67
C ARG A 92 19.79 4.77 -9.42
N PRO A 93 20.88 3.96 -9.41
CA PRO A 93 21.13 2.99 -8.36
C PRO A 93 21.26 3.66 -6.98
N PHE A 94 21.90 4.82 -6.90
CA PHE A 94 22.08 5.54 -5.63
C PHE A 94 20.74 5.96 -5.01
N ASP A 95 19.87 6.62 -5.77
CA ASP A 95 18.56 7.07 -5.26
C ASP A 95 17.73 5.86 -4.76
N ILE A 96 17.72 4.78 -5.55
CA ILE A 96 16.96 3.56 -5.22
C ILE A 96 17.54 2.86 -3.99
N CYS A 97 18.86 2.74 -3.87
CA CYS A 97 19.50 2.17 -2.67
C CYS A 97 19.16 2.99 -1.43
N VAL A 98 19.27 4.32 -1.49
CA VAL A 98 18.89 5.20 -0.38
C VAL A 98 17.42 5.00 -0.01
N GLY A 99 16.53 4.94 -1.00
CA GLY A 99 15.12 4.70 -0.78
C GLY A 99 14.82 3.36 -0.12
N ALA A 100 15.42 2.28 -0.62
CA ALA A 100 15.23 0.93 -0.07
C ALA A 100 15.80 0.81 1.36
N ILE A 101 16.98 1.39 1.62
CA ILE A 101 17.57 1.44 2.96
C ILE A 101 16.67 2.25 3.90
N ALA A 102 16.23 3.43 3.49
CA ALA A 102 15.33 4.25 4.29
C ALA A 102 14.03 3.50 4.62
N GLN A 103 13.45 2.80 3.64
CA GLN A 103 12.24 1.99 3.81
C GLN A 103 12.41 0.92 4.91
N TYR A 104 13.42 0.08 4.78
CA TYR A 104 13.62 -1.08 5.65
C TYR A 104 14.40 -0.77 6.94
N LEU A 105 14.94 0.45 7.08
CA LEU A 105 15.56 0.91 8.32
C LEU A 105 14.61 1.76 9.14
N ILE A 106 13.96 2.77 8.55
CA ILE A 106 13.16 3.74 9.30
C ILE A 106 11.90 3.07 9.83
N MET A 107 11.07 2.49 8.98
CA MET A 107 9.73 2.06 9.37
C MET A 107 9.69 0.87 10.33
N PRO A 108 10.53 -0.18 10.17
CA PRO A 108 10.56 -1.28 11.13
C PRO A 108 10.98 -0.83 12.54
N PHE A 109 12.08 -0.08 12.62
CA PHE A 109 12.61 0.37 13.91
C PHE A 109 11.72 1.44 14.57
N LEU A 110 11.08 2.27 13.77
CA LEU A 110 10.08 3.22 14.25
C LEU A 110 8.86 2.50 14.83
N ALA A 111 8.36 1.46 14.15
CA ALA A 111 7.27 0.62 14.64
C ALA A 111 7.63 -0.04 15.99
N PHE A 112 8.82 -0.60 16.08
CA PHE A 112 9.35 -1.19 17.31
C PHE A 112 9.45 -0.14 18.44
N GLY A 113 10.06 1.02 18.15
CA GLY A 113 10.20 2.12 19.13
C GLY A 113 8.87 2.64 19.66
N ILE A 114 7.88 2.86 18.76
CA ILE A 114 6.52 3.27 19.14
C ILE A 114 5.83 2.19 19.98
N SER A 115 5.97 0.92 19.60
CA SER A 115 5.39 -0.20 20.34
C SER A 115 5.90 -0.26 21.78
N LYS A 116 7.18 -0.02 22.00
CA LYS A 116 7.79 0.06 23.34
C LYS A 116 7.39 1.33 24.08
N ALA A 117 7.42 2.49 23.42
CA ALA A 117 7.10 3.77 24.04
C ALA A 117 5.64 3.87 24.52
N LEU A 118 4.72 3.27 23.77
CA LEU A 118 3.29 3.25 24.11
C LEU A 118 2.89 2.00 24.93
N ASN A 119 3.83 1.12 25.28
CA ASN A 119 3.56 -0.15 25.95
C ASN A 119 2.42 -0.93 25.30
N LEU A 120 2.48 -1.08 23.95
CA LEU A 120 1.43 -1.78 23.21
C LEU A 120 1.35 -3.25 23.62
N PRO A 121 0.13 -3.82 23.73
CA PRO A 121 -0.04 -5.26 23.88
C PRO A 121 0.67 -6.02 22.75
N ASP A 122 1.21 -7.22 23.03
CA ASP A 122 2.05 -7.98 22.11
C ASP A 122 1.44 -8.14 20.71
N GLY A 123 0.16 -8.47 20.62
CA GLY A 123 -0.53 -8.61 19.34
C GLY A 123 -0.61 -7.30 18.54
N ILE A 124 -0.88 -6.18 19.21
CA ILE A 124 -0.93 -4.86 18.56
C ILE A 124 0.49 -4.42 18.15
N ALA A 125 1.48 -4.60 19.05
CA ALA A 125 2.89 -4.31 18.78
C ALA A 125 3.39 -5.10 17.55
N LEU A 126 3.09 -6.40 17.52
CA LEU A 126 3.47 -7.28 16.43
C LEU A 126 2.83 -6.86 15.10
N GLY A 127 1.55 -6.47 15.12
CA GLY A 127 0.87 -5.95 13.93
C GLY A 127 1.50 -4.65 13.42
N LEU A 128 1.87 -3.71 14.32
CA LEU A 128 2.56 -2.47 13.93
C LEU A 128 3.94 -2.74 13.34
N ILE A 129 4.73 -3.64 13.97
CA ILE A 129 6.03 -4.07 13.46
C ILE A 129 5.86 -4.72 12.09
N LEU A 130 4.85 -5.56 11.90
CA LEU A 130 4.56 -6.19 10.61
C LEU A 130 4.26 -5.15 9.52
N VAL A 131 3.46 -4.12 9.82
CA VAL A 131 3.22 -2.99 8.89
C VAL A 131 4.53 -2.30 8.55
N GLY A 132 5.37 -1.98 9.56
CA GLY A 132 6.66 -1.32 9.36
C GLY A 132 7.64 -2.14 8.51
N CYS A 133 7.59 -3.46 8.61
CA CYS A 133 8.47 -4.37 7.85
C CYS A 133 7.97 -4.68 6.44
N CYS A 134 6.76 -4.25 6.07
CA CYS A 134 6.23 -4.43 4.72
C CYS A 134 6.88 -3.46 3.71
N PRO A 135 6.83 -3.77 2.40
CA PRO A 135 7.32 -2.86 1.35
C PRO A 135 6.43 -1.62 1.22
N GLY A 136 6.84 -0.67 0.37
CA GLY A 136 6.04 0.50 0.03
C GLY A 136 4.65 0.15 -0.53
N GLY A 137 3.66 0.98 -0.25
CA GLY A 137 2.29 0.78 -0.70
C GLY A 137 2.07 1.21 -2.15
N VAL A 138 1.25 0.48 -2.91
CA VAL A 138 0.97 0.78 -4.33
C VAL A 138 0.40 2.19 -4.55
N SER A 139 -0.37 2.71 -3.60
CA SER A 139 -0.97 4.05 -3.67
C SER A 139 0.03 5.19 -3.52
N SER A 140 1.25 4.93 -3.01
CA SER A 140 2.30 5.95 -2.87
C SER A 140 2.70 6.58 -4.20
N ASN A 141 2.68 5.82 -5.30
CA ASN A 141 2.97 6.31 -6.64
C ASN A 141 1.99 7.42 -7.08
N ILE A 142 0.71 7.27 -6.76
CA ILE A 142 -0.32 8.28 -7.05
C ILE A 142 -0.08 9.53 -6.18
N MET A 143 0.23 9.34 -4.89
CA MET A 143 0.50 10.45 -3.98
C MET A 143 1.78 11.20 -4.37
N SER A 144 2.81 10.49 -4.83
CA SER A 144 4.04 11.08 -5.38
C SER A 144 3.76 11.94 -6.61
N TYR A 145 2.87 11.48 -7.51
CA TYR A 145 2.41 12.28 -8.65
C TYR A 145 1.68 13.56 -8.19
N LEU A 146 0.72 13.41 -7.28
CA LEU A 146 -0.12 14.53 -6.80
C LEU A 146 0.66 15.60 -6.05
N CYS A 147 1.77 15.24 -5.40
CA CYS A 147 2.61 16.19 -4.67
C CYS A 147 3.72 16.82 -5.52
N GLY A 148 3.75 16.60 -6.84
CA GLY A 148 4.84 17.04 -7.70
C GLY A 148 6.17 16.35 -7.38
N GLY A 149 6.11 15.09 -6.97
CA GLY A 149 7.26 14.23 -6.72
C GLY A 149 7.84 13.61 -8.00
N ASP A 150 8.92 12.86 -7.85
CA ASP A 150 9.54 12.06 -8.92
C ASP A 150 8.86 10.69 -8.99
N VAL A 151 7.87 10.57 -9.89
CA VAL A 151 7.07 9.35 -10.05
C VAL A 151 7.93 8.15 -10.47
N ALA A 152 8.95 8.35 -11.30
CA ALA A 152 9.83 7.28 -11.73
C ALA A 152 10.66 6.73 -10.56
N PHE A 153 11.10 7.60 -9.66
CA PHE A 153 11.75 7.21 -8.42
C PHE A 153 10.78 6.48 -7.47
N SER A 154 9.53 6.94 -7.36
CA SER A 154 8.47 6.29 -6.59
C SER A 154 8.23 4.84 -7.04
N VAL A 155 7.96 4.65 -8.34
CA VAL A 155 7.76 3.31 -8.93
C VAL A 155 8.99 2.44 -8.70
N GLY A 156 10.19 3.02 -8.82
CA GLY A 156 11.46 2.34 -8.56
C GLY A 156 11.57 1.84 -7.12
N MET A 157 11.33 2.70 -6.14
CA MET A 157 11.35 2.34 -4.72
C MET A 157 10.33 1.24 -4.39
N THR A 158 9.08 1.43 -4.82
CA THR A 158 8.02 0.43 -4.60
C THR A 158 8.38 -0.91 -5.23
N THR A 159 8.91 -0.91 -6.46
CA THR A 159 9.31 -2.15 -7.15
C THR A 159 10.42 -2.88 -6.39
N VAL A 160 11.51 -2.17 -6.02
CA VAL A 160 12.63 -2.77 -5.32
C VAL A 160 12.23 -3.26 -3.93
N SER A 161 11.51 -2.44 -3.17
CA SER A 161 11.04 -2.87 -1.84
C SER A 161 10.11 -4.08 -1.93
N THR A 162 9.23 -4.16 -2.94
CA THR A 162 8.36 -5.32 -3.16
C THR A 162 9.15 -6.57 -3.53
N LEU A 163 10.17 -6.47 -4.39
CA LEU A 163 11.02 -7.60 -4.75
C LEU A 163 11.88 -8.09 -3.58
N LEU A 164 12.30 -7.20 -2.69
CA LEU A 164 13.06 -7.54 -1.49
C LEU A 164 12.15 -8.08 -0.35
N SER A 165 10.86 -7.82 -0.38
CA SER A 165 9.94 -8.12 0.72
C SER A 165 9.90 -9.60 1.16
N PRO A 166 10.02 -10.63 0.27
CA PRO A 166 10.05 -12.02 0.73
C PRO A 166 11.18 -12.32 1.72
N PHE A 167 12.28 -11.60 1.61
CA PHE A 167 13.43 -11.75 2.51
C PHE A 167 13.41 -10.75 3.66
N MET A 168 13.26 -9.46 3.32
CA MET A 168 13.36 -8.37 4.31
C MET A 168 12.22 -8.39 5.33
N THR A 169 10.97 -8.60 4.88
CA THR A 169 9.82 -8.59 5.80
C THR A 169 9.92 -9.72 6.84
N PRO A 170 10.10 -11.02 6.47
CA PRO A 170 10.21 -12.06 7.46
C PRO A 170 11.44 -11.92 8.38
N LEU A 171 12.57 -11.48 7.84
CA LEU A 171 13.81 -11.31 8.61
C LEU A 171 13.63 -10.22 9.68
N LEU A 172 13.15 -9.05 9.29
CA LEU A 172 12.95 -7.92 10.19
C LEU A 172 11.85 -8.18 11.22
N VAL A 173 10.73 -8.80 10.82
CA VAL A 173 9.67 -9.18 11.77
C VAL A 173 10.21 -10.18 12.78
N SER A 174 10.92 -11.23 12.35
CA SER A 174 11.50 -12.22 13.26
C SER A 174 12.51 -11.59 14.22
N PHE A 175 13.32 -10.65 13.75
CA PHE A 175 14.31 -9.94 14.57
C PHE A 175 13.65 -9.01 15.59
N LEU A 176 12.71 -8.16 15.16
CA LEU A 176 12.09 -7.15 16.03
C LEU A 176 10.99 -7.73 16.94
N ALA A 177 10.36 -8.83 16.52
CA ALA A 177 9.40 -9.55 17.36
C ALA A 177 10.04 -10.42 18.42
N SER A 178 11.36 -10.61 18.42
CA SER A 178 12.07 -11.39 19.45
C SER A 178 11.86 -10.87 20.88
N GLY A 179 11.40 -9.63 21.03
CA GLY A 179 10.99 -9.03 22.32
C GLY A 179 9.52 -9.22 22.69
N THR A 180 8.74 -9.96 21.91
CA THR A 180 7.37 -10.38 22.19
C THR A 180 7.33 -11.85 22.58
N HIS A 181 6.25 -12.29 23.24
CA HIS A 181 6.06 -13.72 23.59
C HIS A 181 5.62 -14.59 22.41
N VAL A 182 5.66 -14.06 21.17
CA VAL A 182 5.21 -14.76 19.96
C VAL A 182 6.44 -15.25 19.17
N SER A 183 6.52 -16.56 18.95
CA SER A 183 7.56 -17.13 18.10
C SER A 183 7.24 -16.91 16.62
N ILE A 184 8.02 -16.10 15.95
CA ILE A 184 7.88 -15.80 14.52
C ILE A 184 8.84 -16.65 13.69
N LYS A 185 8.28 -17.42 12.75
CA LYS A 185 9.05 -18.20 11.79
C LYS A 185 9.08 -17.46 10.43
N ALA A 186 10.27 -17.28 9.88
CA ALA A 186 10.45 -16.54 8.63
C ALA A 186 9.86 -17.29 7.41
N LEU A 187 9.97 -18.60 7.36
CA LEU A 187 9.60 -19.42 6.19
C LEU A 187 8.11 -19.30 5.80
N PRO A 188 7.13 -19.43 6.73
CA PRO A 188 5.72 -19.24 6.37
C PRO A 188 5.43 -17.86 5.77
N MET A 189 6.03 -16.80 6.32
CA MET A 189 5.86 -15.45 5.76
C MET A 189 6.50 -15.31 4.38
N PHE A 190 7.71 -15.87 4.20
CA PHE A 190 8.37 -15.90 2.90
C PHE A 190 7.48 -16.55 1.82
N VAL A 191 6.95 -17.73 2.09
CA VAL A 191 6.08 -18.46 1.16
C VAL A 191 4.81 -17.66 0.87
N SER A 192 4.14 -17.14 1.90
CA SER A 192 2.94 -16.32 1.72
C SER A 192 3.20 -15.06 0.85
N ILE A 193 4.35 -14.41 1.00
CA ILE A 193 4.70 -13.24 0.17
C ILE A 193 4.99 -13.67 -1.28
N ILE A 194 5.66 -14.80 -1.49
CA ILE A 194 5.86 -15.32 -2.86
C ILE A 194 4.52 -15.58 -3.53
N GLU A 195 3.59 -16.25 -2.86
CA GLU A 195 2.29 -16.64 -3.42
C GLU A 195 1.36 -15.44 -3.66
N THR A 196 1.31 -14.51 -2.71
CA THR A 196 0.31 -13.43 -2.74
C THR A 196 0.82 -12.12 -3.33
N VAL A 197 2.14 -11.96 -3.48
CA VAL A 197 2.77 -10.74 -3.99
C VAL A 197 3.62 -11.00 -5.22
N ILE A 198 4.72 -11.76 -5.08
CA ILE A 198 5.71 -11.88 -6.16
C ILE A 198 5.12 -12.58 -7.38
N PHE A 199 4.47 -13.72 -7.17
CA PHE A 199 3.86 -14.46 -8.28
C PHE A 199 2.81 -13.62 -9.04
N PRO A 200 1.81 -12.98 -8.39
CA PRO A 200 0.86 -12.13 -9.09
C PRO A 200 1.49 -10.93 -9.79
N VAL A 201 2.47 -10.25 -9.16
CA VAL A 201 3.20 -9.14 -9.78
C VAL A 201 3.94 -9.61 -11.04
N ALA A 202 4.65 -10.74 -10.97
CA ALA A 202 5.39 -11.29 -12.10
C ALA A 202 4.45 -11.67 -13.26
N VAL A 203 3.30 -12.29 -12.98
CA VAL A 203 2.29 -12.61 -14.00
C VAL A 203 1.71 -11.34 -14.62
N GLY A 204 1.40 -10.31 -13.80
CA GLY A 204 0.92 -9.02 -14.28
C GLY A 204 1.93 -8.33 -15.20
N PHE A 205 3.20 -8.28 -14.78
CA PHE A 205 4.30 -7.73 -15.58
C PHE A 205 4.47 -8.49 -16.92
N LEU A 206 4.47 -9.82 -16.86
CA LEU A 206 4.58 -10.65 -18.06
C LEU A 206 3.43 -10.37 -19.04
N LEU A 207 2.20 -10.28 -18.55
CA LEU A 207 1.05 -9.95 -19.40
C LEU A 207 1.16 -8.55 -19.98
N ASN A 208 1.64 -7.56 -19.19
CA ASN A 208 1.89 -6.22 -19.72
C ASN A 208 3.00 -6.22 -20.79
N TYR A 209 4.07 -6.95 -20.57
CA TYR A 209 5.14 -7.11 -21.55
C TYR A 209 4.65 -7.70 -22.88
N LEU A 210 3.81 -8.74 -22.83
CA LEU A 210 3.30 -9.44 -24.01
C LEU A 210 2.15 -8.69 -24.71
N LEU A 211 1.26 -8.06 -23.95
CA LEU A 211 -0.01 -7.53 -24.44
C LEU A 211 -0.13 -6.00 -24.34
N GLY A 212 0.76 -5.32 -23.63
CA GLY A 212 0.67 -3.88 -23.34
C GLY A 212 0.57 -2.98 -24.58
N LYS A 213 1.13 -3.41 -25.71
CA LYS A 213 1.00 -2.71 -27.00
C LYS A 213 -0.40 -2.81 -27.62
N LYS A 214 -1.24 -3.76 -27.18
CA LYS A 214 -2.60 -3.94 -27.71
C LYS A 214 -3.54 -2.90 -27.09
N LYS A 215 -4.18 -2.09 -27.94
CA LYS A 215 -5.09 -1.01 -27.51
C LYS A 215 -6.20 -1.49 -26.53
N ALA A 216 -6.78 -2.65 -26.79
CA ALA A 216 -7.82 -3.22 -25.92
C ALA A 216 -7.29 -3.56 -24.52
N PHE A 217 -6.05 -4.03 -24.42
CA PHE A 217 -5.39 -4.34 -23.15
C PHE A 217 -5.08 -3.05 -22.37
N ALA A 218 -4.50 -2.05 -23.02
CA ALA A 218 -4.24 -0.75 -22.43
C ALA A 218 -5.51 -0.05 -21.90
N GLU A 219 -6.64 -0.22 -22.59
CA GLU A 219 -7.94 0.29 -22.09
C GLU A 219 -8.44 -0.51 -20.86
N ALA A 220 -8.19 -1.82 -20.79
CA ALA A 220 -8.54 -2.64 -19.64
C ALA A 220 -7.68 -2.31 -18.41
N GLN A 221 -6.39 -2.03 -18.60
CA GLN A 221 -5.48 -1.62 -17.51
C GLN A 221 -6.01 -0.39 -16.74
N LYS A 222 -6.69 0.54 -17.39
CA LYS A 222 -7.26 1.74 -16.76
C LYS A 222 -8.38 1.43 -15.73
N VAL A 223 -8.88 0.19 -15.71
CA VAL A 223 -9.89 -0.26 -14.74
C VAL A 223 -9.22 -0.86 -13.48
N MET A 224 -7.96 -1.27 -13.57
CA MET A 224 -7.26 -1.97 -12.50
C MET A 224 -7.13 -1.18 -11.18
N PRO A 225 -6.87 0.15 -11.18
CA PRO A 225 -6.80 0.92 -9.94
C PRO A 225 -8.09 0.84 -9.11
N GLY A 226 -9.27 0.92 -9.76
CA GLY A 226 -10.55 0.78 -9.06
C GLY A 226 -10.77 -0.63 -8.49
N ILE A 227 -10.32 -1.67 -9.19
CA ILE A 227 -10.36 -3.05 -8.70
C ILE A 227 -9.46 -3.18 -7.46
N ALA A 228 -8.26 -2.60 -7.48
CA ALA A 228 -7.36 -2.60 -6.34
C ALA A 228 -7.97 -1.89 -5.11
N VAL A 229 -8.67 -0.77 -5.31
CA VAL A 229 -9.37 -0.06 -4.23
C VAL A 229 -10.49 -0.90 -3.63
N LEU A 230 -11.31 -1.55 -4.46
CA LEU A 230 -12.35 -2.48 -3.96
C LEU A 230 -11.74 -3.65 -3.21
N GLY A 231 -10.66 -4.22 -3.74
CA GLY A 231 -9.90 -5.27 -3.06
C GLY A 231 -9.43 -4.83 -1.67
N LEU A 232 -8.82 -3.65 -1.58
CA LEU A 232 -8.37 -3.09 -0.30
C LEU A 232 -9.54 -2.89 0.67
N ALA A 233 -10.67 -2.39 0.20
CA ALA A 233 -11.86 -2.20 1.02
C ALA A 233 -12.42 -3.55 1.52
N PHE A 234 -12.39 -4.59 0.72
CA PHE A 234 -12.79 -5.95 1.13
C PHE A 234 -11.84 -6.55 2.16
N VAL A 235 -10.52 -6.36 2.01
CA VAL A 235 -9.52 -6.78 3.01
C VAL A 235 -9.81 -6.13 4.37
N VAL A 236 -10.01 -4.81 4.40
CA VAL A 236 -10.37 -4.10 5.63
C VAL A 236 -11.72 -4.59 6.18
N GLY A 237 -12.72 -4.75 5.31
CA GLY A 237 -14.02 -5.31 5.68
C GLY A 237 -13.92 -6.71 6.29
N GLY A 238 -13.08 -7.59 5.75
CA GLY A 238 -12.82 -8.92 6.30
C GLY A 238 -12.30 -8.88 7.74
N VAL A 239 -11.37 -7.97 8.06
CA VAL A 239 -10.88 -7.78 9.44
C VAL A 239 -11.97 -7.21 10.34
N VAL A 240 -12.72 -6.20 9.88
CA VAL A 240 -13.85 -5.65 10.65
C VAL A 240 -14.91 -6.70 10.92
N SER A 241 -15.20 -7.58 9.95
CA SER A 241 -16.13 -8.71 10.11
C SER A 241 -15.73 -9.66 11.24
N SER A 242 -14.42 -9.94 11.37
CA SER A 242 -13.91 -10.91 12.36
C SER A 242 -13.52 -10.30 13.70
N GLN A 243 -13.15 -9.01 13.75
CA GLN A 243 -12.55 -8.36 14.92
C GLN A 243 -13.27 -7.06 15.33
N GLY A 244 -14.45 -6.76 14.76
CA GLY A 244 -15.12 -5.46 14.87
C GLY A 244 -15.30 -4.94 16.28
N SER A 245 -15.67 -5.81 17.25
CA SER A 245 -15.83 -5.42 18.66
C SER A 245 -14.53 -4.90 19.31
N LYS A 246 -13.39 -5.46 18.92
CA LYS A 246 -12.07 -5.08 19.46
C LYS A 246 -11.56 -3.73 18.94
N PHE A 247 -12.08 -3.23 17.81
CA PHE A 247 -11.73 -1.89 17.31
C PHE A 247 -12.04 -0.77 18.32
N PHE A 248 -13.09 -0.92 19.13
CA PHE A 248 -13.51 0.11 20.09
C PHE A 248 -12.78 0.03 21.41
N THR A 249 -12.40 -1.16 21.86
CA THR A 249 -11.74 -1.33 23.17
C THR A 249 -10.29 -0.85 23.16
N SER A 250 -9.61 -0.90 22.03
CA SER A 250 -8.21 -0.47 21.89
C SER A 250 -8.01 0.66 20.87
N GLY A 251 -9.11 1.25 20.36
CA GLY A 251 -9.11 2.11 19.19
C GLY A 251 -8.23 3.36 19.32
N ALA A 252 -8.27 4.05 20.46
CA ALA A 252 -7.51 5.28 20.65
C ALA A 252 -5.99 5.05 20.61
N VAL A 253 -5.50 4.00 21.27
CA VAL A 253 -4.06 3.65 21.30
C VAL A 253 -3.59 3.16 19.94
N ILE A 254 -4.39 2.31 19.28
CA ILE A 254 -4.10 1.83 17.92
C ILE A 254 -4.01 3.01 16.97
N PHE A 255 -4.99 3.92 17.00
CA PHE A 255 -5.00 5.09 16.13
C PHE A 255 -3.80 6.00 16.38
N ALA A 256 -3.45 6.27 17.64
CA ALA A 256 -2.28 7.06 18.02
C ALA A 256 -0.98 6.40 17.49
N ALA A 257 -0.83 5.09 17.67
CA ALA A 257 0.33 4.35 17.18
C ALA A 257 0.47 4.43 15.65
N VAL A 258 -0.63 4.23 14.91
CA VAL A 258 -0.65 4.31 13.44
C VAL A 258 -0.35 5.73 12.95
N LEU A 259 -0.95 6.74 13.59
CA LEU A 259 -0.72 8.15 13.27
C LEU A 259 0.74 8.55 13.48
N LEU A 260 1.32 8.18 14.62
CA LEU A 260 2.73 8.43 14.94
C LEU A 260 3.65 7.70 13.96
N HIS A 261 3.42 6.40 13.71
CA HIS A 261 4.23 5.58 12.82
C HIS A 261 4.26 6.15 11.40
N ASN A 262 3.11 6.45 10.85
CA ASN A 262 2.99 6.99 9.51
C ASN A 262 3.51 8.43 9.41
N GLY A 263 3.14 9.30 10.36
CA GLY A 263 3.56 10.71 10.37
C GLY A 263 5.06 10.89 10.54
N LEU A 264 5.66 10.15 11.49
CA LEU A 264 7.12 10.15 11.67
C LEU A 264 7.83 9.47 10.48
N GLY A 265 7.22 8.46 9.86
CA GLY A 265 7.71 7.87 8.62
C GLY A 265 7.84 8.90 7.49
N TYR A 266 6.82 9.73 7.29
CA TYR A 266 6.88 10.86 6.34
C TYR A 266 8.00 11.84 6.66
N LEU A 267 8.12 12.24 7.92
CA LEU A 267 9.12 13.19 8.38
C LEU A 267 10.54 12.66 8.21
N LEU A 268 10.80 11.44 8.68
CA LEU A 268 12.11 10.82 8.61
C LEU A 268 12.50 10.45 7.17
N GLY A 269 11.54 10.00 6.34
CA GLY A 269 11.77 9.79 4.91
C GLY A 269 12.16 11.08 4.19
N TYR A 270 11.46 12.20 4.47
CA TYR A 270 11.84 13.50 3.93
C TYR A 270 13.26 13.93 4.41
N GLY A 271 13.53 13.68 5.71
CA GLY A 271 14.84 13.93 6.33
C GLY A 271 15.96 13.13 5.66
N ALA A 272 15.74 11.84 5.40
CA ALA A 272 16.70 10.98 4.70
C ALA A 272 17.05 11.54 3.30
N GLY A 273 16.03 11.92 2.52
CA GLY A 273 16.27 12.56 1.23
C GLY A 273 17.00 13.91 1.33
N ARG A 274 16.77 14.67 2.41
CA ARG A 274 17.49 15.92 2.68
C ARG A 274 18.97 15.69 3.02
N LEU A 275 19.25 14.67 3.85
CA LEU A 275 20.61 14.33 4.28
C LEU A 275 21.52 13.95 3.10
N VAL A 276 20.98 13.28 2.09
CA VAL A 276 21.75 12.89 0.90
C VAL A 276 21.65 13.90 -0.26
N GLY A 277 21.13 15.10 -0.01
CA GLY A 277 21.10 16.18 -0.99
C GLY A 277 20.09 16.00 -2.14
N MET A 278 19.04 15.19 -1.98
CA MET A 278 18.02 15.03 -3.01
C MET A 278 17.29 16.34 -3.32
N ASN A 279 16.88 16.53 -4.57
CA ASN A 279 16.03 17.65 -4.97
C ASN A 279 14.64 17.57 -4.35
N THR A 280 13.83 18.63 -4.46
CA THR A 280 12.52 18.73 -3.81
C THR A 280 11.55 17.62 -4.25
N ALA A 281 11.53 17.27 -5.54
CA ALA A 281 10.66 16.22 -6.05
C ALA A 281 11.01 14.85 -5.43
N LYS A 282 12.28 14.48 -5.39
CA LYS A 282 12.74 13.22 -4.77
C LYS A 282 12.52 13.22 -3.25
N LYS A 283 12.73 14.35 -2.55
CA LYS A 283 12.45 14.45 -1.09
C LYS A 283 10.97 14.20 -0.77
N ARG A 284 10.06 14.71 -1.58
CA ARG A 284 8.63 14.44 -1.44
C ARG A 284 8.31 12.98 -1.70
N THR A 285 8.90 12.42 -2.76
CA THR A 285 8.71 11.00 -3.10
C THR A 285 9.19 10.08 -1.99
N ILE A 286 10.43 10.20 -1.52
CA ILE A 286 10.95 9.32 -0.46
C ILE A 286 10.18 9.49 0.86
N SER A 287 9.70 10.70 1.16
CA SER A 287 8.79 10.94 2.29
C SER A 287 7.53 10.08 2.19
N ILE A 288 6.85 10.15 1.05
CA ILE A 288 5.60 9.41 0.81
C ILE A 288 5.85 7.90 0.78
N GLU A 289 6.87 7.44 0.05
CA GLU A 289 7.21 6.01 -0.08
C GLU A 289 7.53 5.38 1.27
N VAL A 290 8.38 6.03 2.08
CA VAL A 290 8.76 5.53 3.41
C VAL A 290 7.55 5.54 4.36
N GLY A 291 6.74 6.59 4.36
CA GLY A 291 5.60 6.68 5.27
C GLY A 291 4.41 5.78 4.90
N MET A 292 4.24 5.44 3.61
CA MET A 292 3.09 4.65 3.12
C MET A 292 3.47 3.19 2.88
N GLN A 293 3.19 2.35 3.85
CA GLN A 293 3.47 0.92 3.79
C GLN A 293 2.38 0.13 3.04
N ASN A 294 2.73 -1.05 2.53
CA ASN A 294 1.75 -2.03 2.03
C ASN A 294 1.03 -2.72 3.20
N ALA A 295 0.17 -1.96 3.87
CA ALA A 295 -0.59 -2.44 5.01
C ALA A 295 -1.64 -3.51 4.60
N GLY A 296 -2.02 -3.59 3.33
CA GLY A 296 -2.84 -4.68 2.79
C GLY A 296 -2.11 -6.03 2.87
N LEU A 297 -0.84 -6.06 2.47
CA LEU A 297 0.01 -7.23 2.65
C LEU A 297 0.17 -7.57 4.13
N ALA A 298 0.46 -6.58 4.98
CA ALA A 298 0.56 -6.79 6.43
C ALA A 298 -0.73 -7.42 6.99
N THR A 299 -1.90 -6.92 6.57
CA THR A 299 -3.20 -7.47 6.97
C THR A 299 -3.36 -8.91 6.54
N ASN A 300 -2.99 -9.25 5.30
CA ASN A 300 -3.03 -10.64 4.82
C ASN A 300 -2.11 -11.54 5.65
N LEU A 301 -0.86 -11.16 5.86
CA LEU A 301 0.08 -11.94 6.67
C LEU A 301 -0.43 -12.15 8.10
N ALA A 302 -0.99 -11.12 8.73
CA ALA A 302 -1.55 -11.19 10.08
C ALA A 302 -2.79 -12.11 10.18
N THR A 303 -3.53 -12.32 9.10
CA THR A 303 -4.74 -13.14 9.10
C THR A 303 -4.50 -14.56 8.62
N THR A 304 -3.51 -14.78 7.75
CA THR A 304 -3.35 -16.06 7.03
C THR A 304 -2.17 -16.89 7.49
N THR A 305 -1.08 -16.27 7.99
CA THR A 305 0.07 -17.03 8.48
C THR A 305 -0.21 -17.63 9.88
N ALA A 306 0.09 -18.91 10.03
CA ALA A 306 -0.27 -19.69 11.22
C ALA A 306 0.24 -19.09 12.55
N GLN A 307 1.38 -18.44 12.53
CA GLN A 307 2.03 -17.86 13.72
C GLN A 307 1.26 -16.66 14.32
N PHE A 308 0.40 -15.99 13.55
CA PHE A 308 -0.45 -14.90 14.04
C PHE A 308 -1.82 -15.40 14.57
N ALA A 309 -2.08 -16.70 14.51
CA ALA A 309 -3.35 -17.27 15.01
C ALA A 309 -3.57 -17.02 16.51
N SER A 310 -2.49 -16.93 17.30
CA SER A 310 -2.55 -16.59 18.73
C SER A 310 -2.73 -15.09 19.01
N THR A 311 -2.52 -14.23 18.01
CA THR A 311 -2.61 -12.76 18.13
C THR A 311 -3.48 -12.17 17.02
N PRO A 312 -4.77 -12.52 16.93
CA PRO A 312 -5.64 -12.05 15.86
C PRO A 312 -5.85 -10.52 15.85
N GLU A 313 -5.59 -9.84 16.95
CA GLU A 313 -5.57 -8.39 17.07
C GLU A 313 -4.46 -7.73 16.24
N SER A 314 -3.43 -8.44 15.83
CA SER A 314 -2.39 -7.94 14.91
C SER A 314 -3.00 -7.45 13.59
N ALA A 315 -4.06 -8.10 13.11
CA ALA A 315 -4.76 -7.71 11.89
C ALA A 315 -5.51 -6.37 12.03
N ILE A 316 -5.92 -5.99 13.26
CA ILE A 316 -6.68 -4.75 13.50
C ILE A 316 -5.81 -3.53 13.17
N ILE A 317 -4.61 -3.44 13.76
CA ILE A 317 -3.72 -2.31 13.51
C ILE A 317 -3.24 -2.26 12.07
N CYS A 318 -3.07 -3.43 11.41
CA CYS A 318 -2.78 -3.49 9.97
C CYS A 318 -3.92 -2.89 9.14
N ALA A 319 -5.18 -3.24 9.43
CA ALA A 319 -6.35 -2.72 8.72
C ALA A 319 -6.58 -1.21 8.97
N VAL A 320 -6.35 -0.74 10.21
CA VAL A 320 -6.37 0.70 10.52
C VAL A 320 -5.29 1.44 9.72
N SER A 321 -4.09 0.86 9.64
CA SER A 321 -2.99 1.41 8.82
C SER A 321 -3.35 1.49 7.33
N CYS A 322 -4.03 0.48 6.76
CA CYS A 322 -4.54 0.52 5.39
C CYS A 322 -5.39 1.75 5.11
N THR A 323 -6.34 2.01 6.00
CA THR A 323 -7.27 3.14 5.88
C THR A 323 -6.54 4.46 6.08
N TRP A 324 -5.74 4.56 7.14
CA TRP A 324 -5.03 5.79 7.49
C TRP A 324 -4.00 6.21 6.45
N HIS A 325 -3.23 5.28 5.87
CA HIS A 325 -2.24 5.60 4.85
C HIS A 325 -2.88 6.28 3.62
N SER A 326 -4.08 5.86 3.21
CA SER A 326 -4.81 6.49 2.10
C SER A 326 -5.24 7.92 2.45
N ILE A 327 -5.68 8.17 3.70
CA ILE A 327 -6.09 9.49 4.18
C ILE A 327 -4.86 10.41 4.29
N SER A 328 -3.87 10.00 5.05
CA SER A 328 -2.69 10.80 5.38
C SER A 328 -1.85 11.11 4.15
N GLY A 329 -1.69 10.14 3.23
CA GLY A 329 -1.00 10.35 1.96
C GLY A 329 -1.68 11.41 1.10
N THR A 330 -3.01 11.38 1.02
CA THR A 330 -3.79 12.41 0.30
C THR A 330 -3.62 13.79 0.95
N LEU A 331 -3.69 13.86 2.29
CA LEU A 331 -3.50 15.11 3.03
C LEU A 331 -2.09 15.69 2.83
N LEU A 332 -1.07 14.84 2.92
CA LEU A 332 0.32 15.27 2.72
C LEU A 332 0.59 15.72 1.28
N ALA A 333 0.10 14.97 0.30
CA ALA A 333 0.22 15.36 -1.11
C ALA A 333 -0.49 16.69 -1.39
N GLY A 334 -1.69 16.88 -0.82
CA GLY A 334 -2.43 18.14 -0.90
C GLY A 334 -1.67 19.31 -0.24
N ALA A 335 -1.05 19.10 0.91
CA ALA A 335 -0.25 20.11 1.60
C ALA A 335 0.98 20.54 0.76
N PHE A 336 1.69 19.61 0.13
CA PHE A 336 2.77 19.94 -0.78
C PHE A 336 2.29 20.72 -2.02
N ALA A 337 1.18 20.29 -2.63
CA ALA A 337 0.61 20.96 -3.79
C ALA A 337 0.12 22.38 -3.45
N LEU A 338 -0.49 22.58 -2.26
CA LEU A 338 -0.90 23.90 -1.79
C LEU A 338 0.30 24.83 -1.57
N LYS A 339 1.37 24.31 -0.96
CA LYS A 339 2.62 25.06 -0.78
C LYS A 339 3.18 25.57 -2.11
N ASP A 340 3.16 24.75 -3.17
CA ASP A 340 3.63 25.15 -4.49
C ASP A 340 2.75 26.25 -5.11
N LYS A 341 1.44 26.14 -4.99
CA LYS A 341 0.49 27.16 -5.46
C LYS A 341 0.73 28.50 -4.74
N MET A 342 0.92 28.45 -3.42
CA MET A 342 1.21 29.66 -2.65
C MET A 342 2.56 30.30 -3.03
N ALA A 343 3.58 29.49 -3.32
CA ALA A 343 4.89 29.98 -3.76
C ALA A 343 4.81 30.62 -5.17
N ALA A 344 4.05 29.98 -6.09
CA ALA A 344 3.84 30.53 -7.44
C ALA A 344 3.11 31.90 -7.38
N LYS A 345 2.03 31.99 -6.58
CA LYS A 345 1.30 33.24 -6.41
C LYS A 345 2.16 34.37 -5.86
N LYS A 346 2.98 34.08 -4.84
CA LYS A 346 3.93 35.09 -4.30
C LYS A 346 4.98 35.53 -5.32
N ALA A 347 5.42 34.62 -6.21
CA ALA A 347 6.35 34.97 -7.26
C ALA A 347 5.71 35.88 -8.32
N GLU A 348 4.45 35.64 -8.70
CA GLU A 348 3.69 36.50 -9.61
C GLU A 348 3.50 37.91 -9.03
N GLU A 349 3.05 38.01 -7.78
CA GLU A 349 2.87 39.28 -7.07
C GLU A 349 4.18 40.10 -6.97
N ALA A 350 5.31 39.40 -6.76
CA ALA A 350 6.63 40.04 -6.69
C ALA A 350 7.13 40.58 -8.05
N VAL A 351 6.70 39.97 -9.15
CA VAL A 351 7.00 40.43 -10.51
C VAL A 351 6.15 41.67 -10.85
N GLU A 352 4.82 41.60 -10.55
CA GLU A 352 3.93 42.75 -10.77
C GLU A 352 4.37 43.99 -10.00
N THR A 353 4.80 43.84 -8.75
CA THR A 353 5.27 44.95 -7.91
C THR A 353 6.59 45.57 -8.42
N LYS A 354 7.40 44.82 -9.18
CA LYS A 354 8.65 45.35 -9.79
C LYS A 354 8.43 46.02 -11.13
N THR A 355 7.32 45.78 -11.78
CA THR A 355 6.96 46.33 -13.09
C THR A 355 5.98 47.51 -13.02
N ALA A 356 5.43 47.80 -11.85
CA ALA A 356 4.66 48.98 -11.50
C ALA A 356 5.58 50.03 -10.85
#